data_a704d0a38e133956bb06f743e8b6e439
#
_entry.id   a704d0a38e133956bb06f743e8b6e439
#
_cell.length_a   1.000
_cell.length_b   1.000
_cell.length_c   1.000
_cell.angle_alpha   90.00
_cell.angle_beta   90.00
_cell.angle_gamma   90.00
#
_symmetry.space_group_name_H-M   'P 1'
#
loop_
_entity.id
_entity.type
_entity.pdbx_description
1 polymer ?
#
loop_
_entity_poly.entity_id
_entity_poly.type
_entity_poly.pdbx_seq_one_letter_code
_entity_poly.pdbx_strand_id
1 'polypeptide(L)'
;VVEAVTRLARLGGWRVGVGVGDVDRPLATHAREASGPAFFAARRAVEDARGAPGAVAVRGPADGRAVRRADAAVVLLASLLGRRSAAGWEATGLVDRGLTGAAAAGALGISPSAVSQRLRAAGAEEGARAAALATDLLGDADR
;
A
#
# COMPACT_ATOMS: atom_id res chain seq x y z
N VAL A 1 -3.30 0.83 7.19
CA VAL A 1 -2.17 1.44 6.49
C VAL A 1 -2.05 0.88 5.08
N VAL A 2 -1.85 -0.44 4.88
CA VAL A 2 -1.63 -1.07 3.57
C VAL A 2 -2.78 -0.82 2.59
N GLU A 3 -4.04 -0.87 3.05
CA GLU A 3 -5.19 -0.53 2.22
C GLU A 3 -5.12 0.92 1.71
N ALA A 4 -4.76 1.88 2.57
CA ALA A 4 -4.60 3.27 2.16
C ALA A 4 -3.49 3.44 1.10
N VAL A 5 -2.34 2.79 1.28
CA VAL A 5 -1.26 2.77 0.29
C VAL A 5 -1.75 2.20 -1.05
N THR A 6 -2.49 1.10 -1.03
CA THR A 6 -3.05 0.47 -2.24
C THR A 6 -4.01 1.41 -2.96
N ARG A 7 -4.92 2.07 -2.23
CA ARG A 7 -5.88 3.03 -2.81
C ARG A 7 -5.17 4.23 -3.43
N LEU A 8 -4.18 4.80 -2.74
CA LEU A 8 -3.42 5.95 -3.23
C LEU A 8 -2.52 5.58 -4.43
N ALA A 9 -1.93 4.37 -4.44
CA ALA A 9 -1.20 3.87 -5.60
C ALA A 9 -2.08 3.75 -6.85
N ARG A 10 -3.36 3.32 -6.67
CA ARG A 10 -4.34 3.26 -7.78
C ARG A 10 -4.71 4.63 -8.33
N LEU A 11 -4.83 5.65 -7.45
CA LEU A 11 -5.16 7.02 -7.86
C LEU A 11 -3.98 7.71 -8.56
N GLY A 12 -2.75 7.33 -8.22
CA GLY A 12 -1.53 7.96 -8.72
C GLY A 12 -1.31 9.39 -8.21
N GLY A 13 -0.12 9.94 -8.43
CA GLY A 13 0.20 11.34 -8.11
C GLY A 13 0.37 11.65 -6.62
N TRP A 14 0.26 10.68 -5.71
CA TRP A 14 0.41 10.85 -4.27
C TRP A 14 1.80 10.48 -3.78
N ARG A 15 2.26 11.19 -2.76
CA ARG A 15 3.38 10.80 -1.92
C ARG A 15 2.83 10.38 -0.56
N VAL A 16 3.24 9.21 -0.10
CA VAL A 16 2.70 8.61 1.12
C VAL A 16 3.82 8.43 2.16
N GLY A 17 3.67 9.07 3.29
CA GLY A 17 4.53 8.85 4.45
C GLY A 17 3.78 8.07 5.52
N VAL A 18 4.37 6.98 5.99
CA VAL A 18 3.87 6.19 7.11
C VAL A 18 4.76 6.43 8.31
N GLY A 19 4.18 6.93 9.39
CA GLY A 19 4.86 7.07 10.68
C GLY A 19 4.50 5.92 11.61
N VAL A 20 5.49 5.33 12.24
CA VAL A 20 5.37 4.29 13.26
C VAL A 20 5.84 4.86 14.59
N GLY A 21 5.13 4.56 15.67
CA GLY A 21 5.46 5.01 17.03
C GLY A 21 4.25 5.47 17.81
N ASP A 22 4.51 5.97 19.02
CA ASP A 22 3.46 6.43 19.92
C ASP A 22 2.71 7.65 19.37
N VAL A 23 1.44 7.73 19.76
CA VAL A 23 0.54 8.83 19.46
C VAL A 23 0.07 9.42 20.79
N ASP A 24 0.15 10.74 20.91
CA ASP A 24 -0.31 11.44 22.10
C ASP A 24 -1.82 11.26 22.28
N ARG A 25 -2.24 11.02 23.53
CA ARG A 25 -3.66 10.86 23.89
C ARG A 25 -4.11 11.99 24.81
N PRO A 26 -5.40 12.44 24.73
CA PRO A 26 -6.45 11.96 23.81
C PRO A 26 -6.16 12.34 22.37
N LEU A 27 -6.65 11.49 21.43
CA LEU A 27 -6.50 11.78 20.00
C LEU A 27 -7.19 13.11 19.66
N ALA A 28 -6.49 13.97 18.94
CA ALA A 28 -7.03 15.22 18.45
C ALA A 28 -8.20 14.98 17.48
N THR A 29 -9.19 15.87 17.51
CA THR A 29 -10.36 15.82 16.62
C THR A 29 -9.96 16.01 15.16
N HIS A 30 -8.91 16.78 14.91
CA HIS A 30 -8.38 17.04 13.56
C HIS A 30 -6.96 16.48 13.41
N ALA A 31 -6.70 15.81 12.30
CA ALA A 31 -5.39 15.18 12.03
C ALA A 31 -4.20 16.15 12.09
N ARG A 32 -4.41 17.45 11.77
CA ARG A 32 -3.36 18.50 11.84
C ARG A 32 -2.98 18.89 13.27
N GLU A 33 -3.84 18.60 14.25
CA GLU A 33 -3.63 18.88 15.66
C GLU A 33 -3.06 17.66 16.39
N ALA A 34 -3.02 16.52 15.71
CA ALA A 34 -2.49 15.28 16.26
C ALA A 34 -0.97 15.39 16.44
N SER A 35 -0.48 14.90 17.58
CA SER A 35 0.91 14.96 18.01
C SER A 35 1.42 13.60 18.47
N GLY A 36 2.73 13.55 18.69
CA GLY A 36 3.43 12.34 19.10
C GLY A 36 4.49 11.88 18.12
N PRO A 37 5.38 10.96 18.53
CA PRO A 37 6.49 10.46 17.72
C PRO A 37 6.08 9.95 16.34
N ALA A 38 4.93 9.26 16.22
CA ALA A 38 4.42 8.75 14.94
C ALA A 38 4.13 9.88 13.93
N PHE A 39 3.64 11.04 14.38
CA PHE A 39 3.34 12.17 13.49
C PHE A 39 4.61 12.85 12.98
N PHE A 40 5.65 12.99 13.81
CA PHE A 40 6.95 13.49 13.36
C PHE A 40 7.61 12.52 12.37
N ALA A 41 7.53 11.21 12.64
CA ALA A 41 8.02 10.18 11.75
C ALA A 41 7.27 10.20 10.40
N ALA A 42 5.93 10.36 10.39
CA ALA A 42 5.14 10.45 9.18
C ALA A 42 5.50 11.68 8.33
N ARG A 43 5.73 12.84 8.93
CA ARG A 43 6.18 14.05 8.20
C ARG A 43 7.52 13.81 7.50
N ARG A 44 8.51 13.28 8.23
CA ARG A 44 9.80 12.89 7.66
C ARG A 44 9.64 11.87 6.53
N ALA A 45 8.78 10.86 6.72
CA ALA A 45 8.49 9.87 5.70
C ALA A 45 7.91 10.49 4.41
N VAL A 46 7.01 11.49 4.50
CA VAL A 46 6.48 12.20 3.31
C VAL A 46 7.58 12.94 2.55
N GLU A 47 8.53 13.53 3.26
CA GLU A 47 9.70 14.20 2.64
C GLU A 47 10.59 13.19 1.91
N ASP A 48 10.91 12.07 2.57
CA ASP A 48 11.74 11.00 2.01
C ASP A 48 11.05 10.29 0.83
N ALA A 49 9.72 10.16 0.86
CA ALA A 49 8.93 9.57 -0.24
C ALA A 49 9.06 10.35 -1.57
N ARG A 50 9.54 11.59 -1.55
CA ARG A 50 9.70 12.42 -2.75
C ARG A 50 10.63 11.80 -3.80
N GLY A 51 11.66 11.08 -3.37
CA GLY A 51 12.61 10.40 -4.26
C GLY A 51 12.56 8.88 -4.16
N ALA A 52 11.67 8.34 -3.35
CA ALA A 52 11.59 6.91 -3.12
C ALA A 52 10.82 6.18 -4.24
N PRO A 53 11.21 4.93 -4.58
CA PRO A 53 10.41 4.07 -5.45
C PRO A 53 8.99 3.90 -4.90
N GLY A 54 7.98 3.94 -5.77
CA GLY A 54 6.58 3.86 -5.37
C GLY A 54 6.06 5.09 -4.63
N ALA A 55 6.86 6.17 -4.51
CA ALA A 55 6.53 7.42 -3.82
C ALA A 55 5.98 7.20 -2.39
N VAL A 56 6.55 6.24 -1.67
CA VAL A 56 6.18 5.89 -0.30
C VAL A 56 7.43 5.70 0.56
N ALA A 57 7.32 6.02 1.84
CA ALA A 57 8.34 5.69 2.85
C ALA A 57 7.68 5.39 4.20
N VAL A 58 8.35 4.57 5.02
CA VAL A 58 7.97 4.28 6.40
C VAL A 58 9.10 4.73 7.32
N ARG A 59 8.79 5.50 8.35
CA ARG A 59 9.75 5.98 9.34
C ARG A 59 9.24 5.76 10.76
N GLY A 60 10.18 5.61 11.69
CA GLY A 60 9.91 5.51 13.11
C GLY A 60 10.87 6.40 13.91
N PRO A 61 10.71 6.52 15.24
CA PRO A 61 11.55 7.40 16.05
C PRO A 61 13.05 7.14 15.91
N ALA A 62 13.46 5.87 15.84
CA ALA A 62 14.86 5.45 15.75
C ALA A 62 15.21 4.74 14.44
N ASP A 63 14.28 4.61 13.49
CA ASP A 63 14.44 3.85 12.23
C ASP A 63 15.12 2.48 12.44
N GLY A 64 14.66 1.77 13.45
CA GLY A 64 15.20 0.47 13.85
C GLY A 64 15.03 -0.60 12.77
N ARG A 65 15.55 -1.81 13.04
CA ARG A 65 15.49 -2.91 12.06
C ARG A 65 14.06 -3.24 11.61
N ALA A 66 13.09 -3.22 12.53
CA ALA A 66 11.69 -3.50 12.22
C ALA A 66 11.13 -2.44 11.24
N VAL A 67 11.36 -1.15 11.51
CA VAL A 67 10.91 -0.04 10.65
C VAL A 67 11.53 -0.15 9.25
N ARG A 68 12.85 -0.42 9.14
CA ARG A 68 13.50 -0.60 7.83
C ARG A 68 12.95 -1.77 7.03
N ARG A 69 12.56 -2.88 7.69
CA ARG A 69 11.94 -4.04 7.04
C ARG A 69 10.53 -3.69 6.55
N ALA A 70 9.75 -2.99 7.36
CA ALA A 70 8.44 -2.49 6.98
C ALA A 70 8.52 -1.52 5.80
N ASP A 71 9.49 -0.57 5.83
CA ASP A 71 9.76 0.36 4.74
C ASP A 71 10.03 -0.39 3.43
N ALA A 72 10.95 -1.35 3.43
CA ALA A 72 11.28 -2.13 2.25
C ALA A 72 10.06 -2.88 1.69
N ALA A 73 9.24 -3.50 2.54
CA ALA A 73 8.04 -4.23 2.10
C ALA A 73 6.99 -3.30 1.50
N VAL A 74 6.73 -2.15 2.14
CA VAL A 74 5.76 -1.16 1.65
C VAL A 74 6.23 -0.52 0.34
N VAL A 75 7.52 -0.21 0.21
CA VAL A 75 8.11 0.33 -1.03
C VAL A 75 7.99 -0.68 -2.18
N LEU A 76 8.29 -1.96 -1.94
CA LEU A 76 8.13 -3.02 -2.94
C LEU A 76 6.68 -3.18 -3.37
N LEU A 77 5.74 -3.21 -2.43
CA LEU A 77 4.31 -3.25 -2.71
C LEU A 77 3.87 -2.04 -3.55
N ALA A 78 4.18 -0.83 -3.12
CA ALA A 78 3.79 0.39 -3.83
C ALA A 78 4.39 0.45 -5.25
N SER A 79 5.65 0.00 -5.42
CA SER A 79 6.31 -0.08 -6.73
C SER A 79 5.65 -1.10 -7.66
N LEU A 80 5.19 -2.24 -7.12
CA LEU A 80 4.43 -3.23 -7.88
C LEU A 80 3.07 -2.66 -8.31
N LEU A 81 2.34 -2.08 -7.36
CA LEU A 81 1.01 -1.51 -7.60
C LEU A 81 1.04 -0.33 -8.58
N GLY A 82 2.05 0.52 -8.50
CA GLY A 82 2.21 1.68 -9.39
C GLY A 82 2.43 1.32 -10.86
N ARG A 83 2.80 0.06 -11.15
CA ARG A 83 2.96 -0.45 -12.53
C ARG A 83 1.70 -1.08 -13.11
N ARG A 84 0.65 -1.25 -12.31
CA ARG A 84 -0.61 -1.84 -12.79
C ARG A 84 -1.27 -0.93 -13.82
N SER A 85 -1.66 -1.51 -14.96
CA SER A 85 -2.49 -0.84 -15.95
C SER A 85 -3.93 -0.64 -15.44
N ALA A 86 -4.70 0.25 -16.07
CA ALA A 86 -6.13 0.42 -15.77
C ALA A 86 -6.89 -0.92 -15.88
N ALA A 87 -6.62 -1.69 -16.94
CA ALA A 87 -7.23 -3.01 -17.14
C ALA A 87 -6.82 -4.02 -16.05
N GLY A 88 -5.59 -3.91 -15.52
CA GLY A 88 -5.13 -4.70 -14.38
C GLY A 88 -5.86 -4.33 -13.10
N TRP A 89 -6.07 -3.05 -12.83
CA TRP A 89 -6.85 -2.57 -11.69
C TRP A 89 -8.33 -2.97 -11.76
N GLU A 90 -8.93 -2.97 -12.96
CA GLU A 90 -10.30 -3.46 -13.15
C GLU A 90 -10.40 -4.95 -12.81
N ALA A 91 -9.54 -5.78 -13.38
CA ALA A 91 -9.55 -7.22 -13.18
C ALA A 91 -9.29 -7.60 -11.70
N THR A 92 -8.25 -7.02 -11.07
CA THR A 92 -7.95 -7.27 -9.65
C THR A 92 -9.09 -6.81 -8.76
N GLY A 93 -9.68 -5.63 -9.01
CA GLY A 93 -10.78 -5.11 -8.22
C GLY A 93 -12.06 -5.96 -8.28
N LEU A 94 -12.30 -6.71 -9.36
CA LEU A 94 -13.43 -7.67 -9.44
C LEU A 94 -13.14 -8.90 -8.57
N VAL A 95 -11.94 -9.46 -8.68
CA VAL A 95 -11.54 -10.64 -7.90
C VAL A 95 -11.45 -10.32 -6.40
N ASP A 96 -10.93 -9.15 -6.03
CA ASP A 96 -10.86 -8.69 -4.64
C ASP A 96 -12.25 -8.54 -3.99
N ARG A 97 -13.29 -8.30 -4.81
CA ARG A 97 -14.70 -8.34 -4.38
C ARG A 97 -15.30 -9.74 -4.35
N GLY A 98 -14.52 -10.79 -4.59
CA GLY A 98 -14.93 -12.18 -4.52
C GLY A 98 -15.52 -12.76 -5.82
N LEU A 99 -15.42 -12.07 -6.97
CA LEU A 99 -15.87 -12.63 -8.22
C LEU A 99 -14.91 -13.74 -8.69
N THR A 100 -15.49 -14.82 -9.22
CA THR A 100 -14.71 -15.84 -9.92
C THR A 100 -14.15 -15.29 -11.23
N GLY A 101 -13.11 -15.90 -11.78
CA GLY A 101 -12.56 -15.51 -13.07
C GLY A 101 -13.59 -15.52 -14.21
N ALA A 102 -14.54 -16.45 -14.19
CA ALA A 102 -15.65 -16.52 -15.15
C ALA A 102 -16.64 -15.35 -14.97
N ALA A 103 -17.00 -15.03 -13.73
CA ALA A 103 -17.88 -13.89 -13.43
C ALA A 103 -17.22 -12.55 -13.78
N ALA A 104 -15.92 -12.41 -13.50
CA ALA A 104 -15.14 -11.24 -13.90
C ALA A 104 -15.06 -11.10 -15.42
N ALA A 105 -14.90 -12.20 -16.16
CA ALA A 105 -14.91 -12.21 -17.62
C ALA A 105 -16.24 -11.71 -18.19
N GLY A 106 -17.37 -12.19 -17.65
CA GLY A 106 -18.70 -11.71 -18.02
C GLY A 106 -18.88 -10.21 -17.73
N ALA A 107 -18.44 -9.74 -16.56
CA ALA A 107 -18.54 -8.33 -16.17
C ALA A 107 -17.68 -7.40 -17.05
N LEU A 108 -16.54 -7.89 -17.55
CA LEU A 108 -15.61 -7.13 -18.40
C LEU A 108 -15.89 -7.31 -19.90
N GLY A 109 -16.77 -8.21 -20.31
CA GLY A 109 -17.03 -8.51 -21.71
C GLY A 109 -15.83 -9.13 -22.44
N ILE A 110 -15.00 -9.93 -21.75
CA ILE A 110 -13.79 -10.57 -22.30
C ILE A 110 -13.77 -12.07 -21.96
N SER A 111 -12.85 -12.81 -22.55
CA SER A 111 -12.70 -14.24 -22.25
C SER A 111 -12.09 -14.49 -20.86
N PRO A 112 -12.36 -15.64 -20.22
CA PRO A 112 -11.70 -16.02 -18.95
C PRO A 112 -10.16 -16.08 -19.07
N SER A 113 -9.63 -16.47 -20.23
CA SER A 113 -8.19 -16.48 -20.48
C SER A 113 -7.60 -15.06 -20.49
N ALA A 114 -8.34 -14.08 -21.05
CA ALA A 114 -7.94 -12.67 -21.03
C ALA A 114 -7.96 -12.09 -19.59
N VAL A 115 -8.93 -12.47 -18.75
CA VAL A 115 -8.91 -12.12 -17.33
C VAL A 115 -7.67 -12.68 -16.66
N SER A 116 -7.35 -13.95 -16.85
CA SER A 116 -6.15 -14.59 -16.28
C SER A 116 -4.85 -13.91 -16.72
N GLN A 117 -4.78 -13.46 -17.97
CA GLN A 117 -3.64 -12.69 -18.49
C GLN A 117 -3.55 -11.31 -17.81
N ARG A 118 -4.68 -10.58 -17.67
CA ARG A 118 -4.71 -9.29 -16.98
C ARG A 118 -4.29 -9.41 -15.52
N LEU A 119 -4.76 -10.42 -14.80
CA LEU A 119 -4.39 -10.66 -13.39
C LEU A 119 -2.90 -10.97 -13.24
N ARG A 120 -2.34 -11.81 -14.12
CA ARG A 120 -0.89 -12.09 -14.13
C ARG A 120 -0.07 -10.84 -14.45
N ALA A 121 -0.42 -10.11 -15.49
CA ALA A 121 0.27 -8.88 -15.86
C ALA A 121 0.16 -7.79 -14.76
N ALA A 122 -0.93 -7.79 -13.99
CA ALA A 122 -1.14 -6.91 -12.85
C ALA A 122 -0.39 -7.34 -11.59
N GLY A 123 0.26 -8.52 -11.59
CA GLY A 123 0.87 -9.08 -10.38
C GLY A 123 -0.15 -9.25 -9.25
N ALA A 124 -1.33 -9.84 -9.54
CA ALA A 124 -2.41 -9.92 -8.56
C ALA A 124 -2.01 -10.76 -7.35
N GLU A 125 -1.43 -11.94 -7.58
CA GLU A 125 -0.99 -12.85 -6.50
C GLU A 125 0.20 -12.27 -5.74
N GLU A 126 1.20 -11.75 -6.45
CA GLU A 126 2.38 -11.11 -5.85
C GLU A 126 1.98 -9.90 -5.00
N GLY A 127 1.03 -9.10 -5.50
CA GLY A 127 0.49 -7.96 -4.77
C GLY A 127 -0.23 -8.36 -3.49
N ALA A 128 -1.02 -9.42 -3.50
CA ALA A 128 -1.70 -9.94 -2.31
C ALA A 128 -0.69 -10.42 -1.26
N ARG A 129 0.34 -11.18 -1.68
CA ARG A 129 1.41 -11.66 -0.78
C ARG A 129 2.25 -10.50 -0.23
N ALA A 130 2.58 -9.51 -1.07
CA ALA A 130 3.32 -8.33 -0.64
C ALA A 130 2.52 -7.48 0.36
N ALA A 131 1.19 -7.37 0.16
CA ALA A 131 0.31 -6.66 1.08
C ALA A 131 0.22 -7.35 2.45
N ALA A 132 0.13 -8.68 2.48
CA ALA A 132 0.15 -9.46 3.71
C ALA A 132 1.48 -9.26 4.46
N LEU A 133 2.61 -9.43 3.77
CA LEU A 133 3.94 -9.21 4.36
C LEU A 133 4.12 -7.79 4.89
N ALA A 134 3.69 -6.77 4.13
CA ALA A 134 3.78 -5.38 4.56
C ALA A 134 2.92 -5.12 5.81
N THR A 135 1.75 -5.75 5.91
CA THR A 135 0.88 -5.66 7.09
C THR A 135 1.55 -6.24 8.33
N ASP A 136 2.12 -7.44 8.22
CA ASP A 136 2.80 -8.12 9.31
C ASP A 136 4.01 -7.31 9.81
N LEU A 137 4.85 -6.83 8.87
CA LEU A 137 6.04 -6.07 9.21
C LEU A 137 5.74 -4.68 9.79
N LEU A 138 4.64 -4.04 9.36
CA LEU A 138 4.17 -2.80 9.98
C LEU A 138 3.69 -3.06 11.41
N GLY A 139 2.98 -4.16 11.65
CA GLY A 139 2.59 -4.58 12.99
C GLY A 139 3.80 -4.88 13.89
N ASP A 140 4.87 -5.47 13.35
CA ASP A 140 6.12 -5.69 14.08
C ASP A 140 6.84 -4.37 14.43
N ALA A 141 6.76 -3.40 13.53
CA ALA A 141 7.41 -2.11 13.72
C ALA A 141 6.68 -1.20 14.73
N ASP A 142 5.38 -1.44 14.95
CA ASP A 142 4.51 -0.67 15.85
C ASP A 142 4.51 -1.22 17.30
N ARG A 143 5.18 -2.36 17.56
CA ARG A 143 5.40 -2.94 18.89
C ARG A 143 6.66 -2.42 19.55
#